data_82867c2100186e845e58b4da15b09906
#
_entry.id   82867c2100186e845e58b4da15b09906
#
_cell.length_a   1.000
_cell.length_b   1.000
_cell.length_c   1.000
_cell.angle_alpha   90.00
_cell.angle_beta   90.00
_cell.angle_gamma   90.00
#
_symmetry.space_group_name_H-M   'P 1'
#
loop_
_entity.id
_entity.type
_entity.pdbx_description
1 polymer ?
#
loop_
_entity_poly.entity_id
_entity_poly.type
_entity_poly.pdbx_seq_one_letter_code
_entity_poly.pdbx_strand_id
1 'polypeptide(L)'
;MNMKLKTLSIMTLAICLVSMVSCSTHKTNTKTERPRPRQIQAALDSICNEGYNLYIAERVNWVASDSAQEHCDINNVGGNIIWQPNSGVWKALFLDREQKNCIFELVYDTRTEKETYFYEPRPLSEQERAQWELKVTMWDNAMKNYGDSLHYSSDYGRPNIDFVRIDANTIRLYFLQGVERPNIVPFGNDYSIDFDNTGNTKAFRRYHRSFLPMSTVDENGEKVAALYHSHLRDNPYITPTDICNFLLYRGEMETTYVLSLALDGYIIYNAKGNKAVFLTREVIEKINGNK
;
A
#
# COMPACT_ATOMS: atom_id res chain seq x y z
N MET A 1 -27.29 -29.79 26.16
CA MET A 1 -26.59 -29.28 24.97
C MET A 1 -27.00 -27.81 24.78
N ASN A 2 -26.32 -26.93 25.53
CA ASN A 2 -26.66 -25.52 25.59
C ASN A 2 -25.51 -24.71 24.92
N MET A 3 -25.83 -24.24 23.73
CA MET A 3 -24.96 -23.31 22.99
C MET A 3 -25.13 -21.91 23.62
N LYS A 4 -24.12 -21.45 24.36
CA LYS A 4 -24.08 -20.07 24.86
C LYS A 4 -23.66 -19.16 23.73
N LEU A 5 -24.57 -18.28 23.30
CA LEU A 5 -24.28 -17.12 22.47
C LEU A 5 -23.29 -16.22 23.24
N LYS A 6 -22.07 -16.05 22.68
CA LYS A 6 -21.15 -15.04 23.17
C LYS A 6 -21.59 -13.69 22.61
N THR A 7 -22.08 -12.85 23.48
CA THR A 7 -22.39 -11.44 23.20
C THR A 7 -21.11 -10.70 22.82
N LEU A 8 -21.12 -10.12 21.62
CA LEU A 8 -20.07 -9.23 21.13
C LEU A 8 -20.07 -7.96 21.98
N SER A 9 -19.08 -7.80 22.85
CA SER A 9 -18.89 -6.57 23.63
C SER A 9 -18.34 -5.48 22.71
N ILE A 10 -19.17 -4.49 22.38
CA ILE A 10 -18.76 -3.33 21.61
C ILE A 10 -18.02 -2.39 22.55
N MET A 11 -16.73 -2.26 22.31
CA MET A 11 -15.82 -1.36 23.02
C MET A 11 -16.30 0.10 22.91
N THR A 12 -16.51 0.73 24.06
CA THR A 12 -16.77 2.14 24.19
C THR A 12 -15.53 2.94 23.77
N LEU A 13 -15.60 3.61 22.63
CA LEU A 13 -14.53 4.43 22.09
C LEU A 13 -14.38 5.70 22.96
N ALA A 14 -13.34 5.75 23.77
CA ALA A 14 -12.99 6.95 24.55
C ALA A 14 -12.46 8.03 23.57
N ILE A 15 -13.24 9.07 23.35
CA ILE A 15 -12.87 10.24 22.54
C ILE A 15 -11.98 11.13 23.41
N CYS A 16 -10.67 11.10 23.21
CA CYS A 16 -9.78 12.15 23.73
C CYS A 16 -9.94 13.41 22.87
N LEU A 17 -10.64 14.40 23.39
CA LEU A 17 -10.72 15.76 22.88
C LEU A 17 -9.37 16.46 23.08
N VAL A 18 -8.54 16.52 22.05
CA VAL A 18 -7.39 17.42 21.99
C VAL A 18 -7.89 18.78 21.51
N SER A 19 -7.89 19.76 22.39
CA SER A 19 -8.17 21.17 22.10
C SER A 19 -7.08 21.76 21.21
N MET A 20 -7.36 21.98 19.94
CA MET A 20 -6.47 22.67 19.00
C MET A 20 -6.70 24.19 19.09
N VAL A 21 -5.64 24.89 19.41
CA VAL A 21 -5.55 26.35 19.33
C VAL A 21 -5.65 26.79 17.87
N SER A 22 -6.65 27.60 17.57
CA SER A 22 -6.92 28.18 16.25
C SER A 22 -5.92 29.30 15.97
N CYS A 23 -5.12 29.16 14.92
CA CYS A 23 -4.41 30.27 14.31
C CYS A 23 -5.13 30.61 12.99
N SER A 24 -5.79 31.77 12.96
CA SER A 24 -6.54 32.25 11.80
C SER A 24 -5.61 32.92 10.80
N THR A 25 -5.63 32.51 9.54
CA THR A 25 -5.20 33.36 8.42
C THR A 25 -5.91 33.00 7.11
N HIS A 26 -6.48 34.02 6.54
CA HIS A 26 -6.92 34.27 5.16
C HIS A 26 -7.94 33.32 4.50
N LYS A 27 -9.16 33.87 4.46
CA LYS A 27 -10.26 33.41 3.61
C LYS A 27 -9.98 33.70 2.13
N THR A 28 -9.65 32.69 1.36
CA THR A 28 -10.07 32.61 -0.04
C THR A 28 -11.30 31.69 -0.11
N ASN A 29 -12.46 32.29 -0.33
CA ASN A 29 -13.76 31.64 -0.39
C ASN A 29 -13.94 30.96 -1.77
N THR A 30 -13.22 29.87 -2.03
CA THR A 30 -13.66 28.86 -2.99
C THR A 30 -14.37 27.77 -2.17
N LYS A 31 -15.70 27.81 -2.13
CA LYS A 31 -16.51 26.67 -1.69
C LYS A 31 -16.21 25.51 -2.64
N THR A 32 -15.24 24.70 -2.30
CA THR A 32 -15.08 23.40 -2.93
C THR A 32 -16.32 22.60 -2.56
N GLU A 33 -17.18 22.38 -3.54
CA GLU A 33 -18.41 21.61 -3.37
C GLU A 33 -18.05 20.22 -2.85
N ARG A 34 -18.71 19.74 -1.79
CA ARG A 34 -18.46 18.39 -1.26
C ARG A 34 -18.71 17.38 -2.38
N PRO A 35 -17.79 16.40 -2.61
CA PRO A 35 -17.99 15.40 -3.63
C PRO A 35 -19.30 14.63 -3.38
N ARG A 36 -20.04 14.35 -4.44
CA ARG A 36 -21.27 13.56 -4.36
C ARG A 36 -20.98 12.11 -3.96
N PRO A 37 -21.88 11.40 -3.29
CA PRO A 37 -21.65 10.01 -2.83
C PRO A 37 -21.13 9.08 -3.91
N ARG A 38 -21.66 9.19 -5.14
CA ARG A 38 -21.16 8.39 -6.30
C ARG A 38 -19.71 8.70 -6.67
N GLN A 39 -19.27 9.94 -6.53
CA GLN A 39 -17.89 10.35 -6.81
C GLN A 39 -16.94 9.82 -5.73
N ILE A 40 -17.39 9.86 -4.47
CA ILE A 40 -16.64 9.27 -3.35
C ILE A 40 -16.46 7.76 -3.58
N GLN A 41 -17.56 7.04 -3.89
CA GLN A 41 -17.49 5.59 -4.11
C GLN A 41 -16.60 5.23 -5.30
N ALA A 42 -16.70 5.93 -6.43
CA ALA A 42 -15.84 5.71 -7.60
C ALA A 42 -14.34 5.93 -7.28
N ALA A 43 -14.03 6.96 -6.45
CA ALA A 43 -12.66 7.19 -6.00
C ALA A 43 -12.19 6.06 -5.08
N LEU A 44 -13.02 5.60 -4.14
CA LEU A 44 -12.69 4.47 -3.24
C LEU A 44 -12.48 3.17 -4.02
N ASP A 45 -13.32 2.88 -5.01
CA ASP A 45 -13.18 1.68 -5.86
C ASP A 45 -11.86 1.70 -6.63
N SER A 46 -11.47 2.87 -7.18
CA SER A 46 -10.17 3.04 -7.87
C SER A 46 -8.99 2.84 -6.90
N ILE A 47 -9.07 3.45 -5.72
CA ILE A 47 -8.02 3.33 -4.68
C ILE A 47 -7.89 1.89 -4.20
N CYS A 48 -9.01 1.17 -3.99
CA CYS A 48 -8.99 -0.23 -3.60
C CYS A 48 -8.30 -1.10 -4.65
N ASN A 49 -8.61 -0.91 -5.93
CA ASN A 49 -7.98 -1.65 -7.02
C ASN A 49 -6.47 -1.36 -7.10
N GLU A 50 -6.08 -0.11 -6.99
CA GLU A 50 -4.67 0.31 -7.02
C GLU A 50 -3.90 -0.25 -5.81
N GLY A 51 -4.46 -0.13 -4.60
CA GLY A 51 -3.84 -0.65 -3.37
C GLY A 51 -3.73 -2.17 -3.35
N TYR A 52 -4.71 -2.88 -3.93
CA TYR A 52 -4.64 -4.33 -4.08
C TYR A 52 -3.57 -4.76 -5.10
N ASN A 53 -3.43 -4.05 -6.23
CA ASN A 53 -2.37 -4.32 -7.20
C ASN A 53 -0.99 -4.08 -6.61
N LEU A 54 -0.83 -3.02 -5.81
CA LEU A 54 0.41 -2.76 -5.07
C LEU A 54 0.70 -3.88 -4.06
N TYR A 55 -0.30 -4.31 -3.30
CA TYR A 55 -0.18 -5.46 -2.39
C TYR A 55 0.29 -6.74 -3.12
N ILE A 56 -0.26 -7.03 -4.30
CA ILE A 56 0.18 -8.20 -5.07
C ILE A 56 1.63 -8.05 -5.55
N ALA A 57 2.03 -6.86 -6.01
CA ALA A 57 3.42 -6.60 -6.42
C ALA A 57 4.39 -6.83 -5.25
N GLU A 58 4.11 -6.26 -4.07
CA GLU A 58 4.90 -6.46 -2.84
C GLU A 58 4.95 -7.93 -2.42
N ARG A 59 3.79 -8.61 -2.38
CA ARG A 59 3.73 -10.03 -2.03
C ARG A 59 4.56 -10.90 -2.99
N VAL A 60 4.45 -10.66 -4.29
CA VAL A 60 5.24 -11.36 -5.32
C VAL A 60 6.73 -11.08 -5.13
N ASN A 61 7.10 -9.85 -4.81
CA ASN A 61 8.48 -9.48 -4.52
C ASN A 61 9.03 -10.23 -3.28
N TRP A 62 8.27 -10.28 -2.19
CA TRP A 62 8.68 -10.98 -0.96
C TRP A 62 8.88 -12.48 -1.21
N VAL A 63 7.84 -13.15 -1.75
CA VAL A 63 7.91 -14.60 -2.04
C VAL A 63 9.06 -14.94 -2.99
N ALA A 64 9.26 -14.10 -4.02
CA ALA A 64 10.35 -14.29 -4.96
C ALA A 64 11.73 -14.07 -4.31
N SER A 65 11.85 -13.06 -3.42
CA SER A 65 13.08 -12.75 -2.70
C SER A 65 13.47 -13.89 -1.74
N ASP A 66 12.51 -14.40 -0.97
CA ASP A 66 12.73 -15.52 -0.05
C ASP A 66 13.17 -16.77 -0.82
N SER A 67 12.46 -17.12 -1.89
CA SER A 67 12.80 -18.28 -2.73
C SER A 67 14.14 -18.12 -3.44
N ALA A 68 14.48 -16.92 -3.92
CA ALA A 68 15.78 -16.64 -4.53
C ALA A 68 16.94 -16.79 -3.52
N GLN A 69 16.74 -16.36 -2.27
CA GLN A 69 17.74 -16.54 -1.19
C GLN A 69 18.00 -18.01 -0.86
N GLU A 70 16.99 -18.87 -0.95
CA GLU A 70 17.11 -20.30 -0.68
C GLU A 70 17.77 -21.07 -1.82
N HIS A 71 17.61 -20.63 -3.07
CA HIS A 71 17.95 -21.43 -4.26
C HIS A 71 19.02 -20.83 -5.17
N CYS A 72 19.38 -19.56 -4.99
CA CYS A 72 20.36 -18.86 -5.80
C CYS A 72 21.53 -18.35 -4.94
N ASP A 73 22.70 -18.20 -5.55
CA ASP A 73 23.78 -17.44 -4.94
C ASP A 73 23.42 -15.95 -4.93
N ILE A 74 23.02 -15.46 -3.75
CA ILE A 74 22.61 -14.05 -3.56
C ILE A 74 23.72 -13.07 -3.94
N ASN A 75 25.00 -13.46 -3.86
CA ASN A 75 26.12 -12.63 -4.27
C ASN A 75 26.18 -12.44 -5.78
N ASN A 76 25.52 -13.31 -6.53
CA ASN A 76 25.40 -13.20 -7.99
C ASN A 76 24.17 -12.41 -8.43
N VAL A 77 23.33 -11.95 -7.51
CA VAL A 77 22.15 -11.13 -7.85
C VAL A 77 22.58 -9.68 -8.13
N GLY A 78 22.28 -9.20 -9.34
CA GLY A 78 22.54 -7.82 -9.80
C GLY A 78 21.31 -6.93 -9.83
N GLY A 79 20.11 -7.48 -9.61
CA GLY A 79 18.86 -6.76 -9.56
C GLY A 79 17.65 -7.66 -9.74
N ASN A 80 16.46 -7.05 -9.64
CA ASN A 80 15.21 -7.74 -9.89
C ASN A 80 14.22 -6.87 -10.69
N ILE A 81 13.27 -7.53 -11.35
CA ILE A 81 12.16 -6.89 -12.05
C ILE A 81 10.87 -7.56 -11.59
N ILE A 82 9.90 -6.76 -11.15
CA ILE A 82 8.54 -7.23 -10.89
C ILE A 82 7.61 -6.44 -11.81
N TRP A 83 6.78 -7.16 -12.59
CA TRP A 83 5.79 -6.50 -13.45
C TRP A 83 4.62 -7.44 -13.78
N GLN A 84 3.58 -6.87 -14.34
CA GLN A 84 2.39 -7.59 -14.78
C GLN A 84 2.36 -7.63 -16.32
N PRO A 85 2.85 -8.71 -16.96
CA PRO A 85 2.86 -8.82 -18.43
C PRO A 85 1.45 -8.92 -19.02
N ASN A 86 0.53 -9.55 -18.28
CA ASN A 86 -0.87 -9.73 -18.66
C ASN A 86 -1.76 -9.57 -17.44
N SER A 87 -3.03 -9.20 -17.63
CA SER A 87 -3.99 -9.09 -16.55
C SER A 87 -4.05 -10.38 -15.71
N GLY A 88 -3.87 -10.25 -14.41
CA GLY A 88 -3.87 -11.36 -13.45
C GLY A 88 -2.59 -12.20 -13.40
N VAL A 89 -1.58 -11.94 -14.24
CA VAL A 89 -0.30 -12.67 -14.20
C VAL A 89 0.81 -11.71 -13.81
N TRP A 90 1.52 -12.02 -12.74
CA TRP A 90 2.68 -11.29 -12.28
C TRP A 90 3.95 -12.11 -12.48
N LYS A 91 5.05 -11.44 -12.76
CA LYS A 91 6.37 -12.02 -12.87
C LYS A 91 7.35 -11.27 -11.98
N ALA A 92 8.20 -12.05 -11.29
CA ALA A 92 9.39 -11.55 -10.65
C ALA A 92 10.61 -12.27 -11.24
N LEU A 93 11.57 -11.51 -11.75
CA LEU A 93 12.84 -12.02 -12.26
C LEU A 93 13.97 -11.48 -11.40
N PHE A 94 14.91 -12.35 -11.06
CA PHE A 94 16.20 -11.97 -10.49
C PHE A 94 17.28 -12.12 -11.55
N LEU A 95 18.07 -11.09 -11.70
CA LEU A 95 19.10 -10.99 -12.73
C LEU A 95 20.48 -11.32 -12.14
N ASP A 96 21.35 -11.90 -12.96
CA ASP A 96 22.74 -12.07 -12.60
C ASP A 96 23.44 -10.71 -12.37
N ARG A 97 24.64 -10.73 -11.80
CA ARG A 97 25.42 -9.53 -11.47
C ARG A 97 25.71 -8.64 -12.68
N GLU A 98 25.83 -9.25 -13.87
CA GLU A 98 26.02 -8.54 -15.12
C GLU A 98 24.72 -8.06 -15.77
N GLN A 99 23.55 -8.44 -15.19
CA GLN A 99 22.21 -8.08 -15.64
C GLN A 99 21.91 -8.54 -17.09
N LYS A 100 22.53 -9.64 -17.49
CA LYS A 100 22.37 -10.25 -18.81
C LYS A 100 21.43 -11.44 -18.81
N ASN A 101 21.41 -12.20 -17.69
CA ASN A 101 20.64 -13.42 -17.56
C ASN A 101 19.64 -13.32 -16.42
N CYS A 102 18.48 -13.96 -16.60
CA CYS A 102 17.58 -14.29 -15.51
C CYS A 102 18.12 -15.55 -14.83
N ILE A 103 18.36 -15.49 -13.54
CA ILE A 103 18.85 -16.61 -12.71
C ILE A 103 17.76 -17.22 -11.84
N PHE A 104 16.64 -16.54 -11.71
CA PHE A 104 15.45 -16.99 -11.01
C PHE A 104 14.21 -16.27 -11.55
N GLU A 105 13.11 -17.01 -11.75
CA GLU A 105 11.84 -16.45 -12.17
C GLU A 105 10.70 -17.04 -11.33
N LEU A 106 9.84 -16.19 -10.79
CA LEU A 106 8.53 -16.53 -10.23
C LEU A 106 7.44 -16.00 -11.17
N VAL A 107 6.49 -16.88 -11.52
CA VAL A 107 5.23 -16.50 -12.19
C VAL A 107 4.09 -16.76 -11.22
N TYR A 108 3.31 -15.72 -10.92
CA TYR A 108 2.12 -15.79 -10.07
C TYR A 108 0.86 -15.44 -10.85
N ASP A 109 -0.08 -16.38 -10.93
CA ASP A 109 -1.41 -16.14 -11.51
C ASP A 109 -2.43 -15.88 -10.39
N THR A 110 -2.92 -14.64 -10.28
CA THR A 110 -3.86 -14.21 -9.24
C THR A 110 -5.25 -14.85 -9.37
N ARG A 111 -5.61 -15.39 -10.55
CA ARG A 111 -6.93 -16.03 -10.79
C ARG A 111 -6.98 -17.43 -10.23
N THR A 112 -5.84 -18.11 -10.21
CA THR A 112 -5.72 -19.50 -9.73
C THR A 112 -4.91 -19.58 -8.44
N GLU A 113 -4.36 -18.44 -7.98
CA GLU A 113 -3.42 -18.33 -6.84
C GLU A 113 -2.21 -19.26 -6.98
N LYS A 114 -1.84 -19.58 -8.23
CA LYS A 114 -0.76 -20.50 -8.53
C LYS A 114 0.58 -19.77 -8.69
N GLU A 115 1.57 -20.26 -7.97
CA GLU A 115 2.99 -19.90 -8.09
C GLU A 115 3.72 -20.94 -8.93
N THR A 116 4.59 -20.50 -9.85
CA THR A 116 5.45 -21.35 -10.64
C THR A 116 6.85 -20.77 -10.64
N TYR A 117 7.83 -21.60 -10.28
CA TYR A 117 9.23 -21.21 -10.07
C TYR A 117 10.12 -21.80 -11.15
N PHE A 118 11.12 -21.02 -11.63
CA PHE A 118 12.13 -21.42 -12.58
C PHE A 118 13.52 -21.02 -12.05
N TYR A 119 14.42 -21.98 -11.96
CA TYR A 119 15.75 -21.81 -11.37
C TYR A 119 16.87 -21.94 -12.39
N GLU A 120 16.57 -22.33 -13.63
CA GLU A 120 17.57 -22.48 -14.68
C GLU A 120 17.96 -21.13 -15.26
N PRO A 121 19.25 -20.74 -15.21
CA PRO A 121 19.69 -19.49 -15.80
C PRO A 121 19.42 -19.45 -17.30
N ARG A 122 18.89 -18.33 -17.78
CA ARG A 122 18.61 -18.07 -19.18
C ARG A 122 18.86 -16.61 -19.57
N PRO A 123 19.20 -16.32 -20.82
CA PRO A 123 19.26 -14.95 -21.31
C PRO A 123 17.92 -14.24 -21.11
N LEU A 124 17.97 -12.91 -20.86
CA LEU A 124 16.77 -12.09 -20.86
C LEU A 124 16.16 -12.05 -22.26
N SER A 125 14.85 -12.18 -22.35
CA SER A 125 14.12 -11.83 -23.57
C SER A 125 14.24 -10.32 -23.85
N GLU A 126 13.93 -9.90 -25.07
CA GLU A 126 13.93 -8.50 -25.46
C GLU A 126 12.97 -7.66 -24.59
N GLN A 127 11.77 -8.21 -24.29
CA GLN A 127 10.81 -7.56 -23.42
C GLN A 127 11.33 -7.40 -21.99
N GLU A 128 11.94 -8.42 -21.42
CA GLU A 128 12.49 -8.40 -20.06
C GLU A 128 13.64 -7.39 -19.94
N ARG A 129 14.52 -7.36 -20.96
CA ARG A 129 15.60 -6.37 -21.04
C ARG A 129 15.04 -4.94 -21.08
N ALA A 130 14.03 -4.68 -21.90
CA ALA A 130 13.38 -3.38 -21.97
C ALA A 130 12.72 -2.98 -20.62
N GLN A 131 12.12 -3.93 -19.89
CA GLN A 131 11.58 -3.67 -18.55
C GLN A 131 12.68 -3.32 -17.55
N TRP A 132 13.82 -4.02 -17.61
CA TRP A 132 14.96 -3.71 -16.76
C TRP A 132 15.54 -2.31 -17.03
N GLU A 133 15.80 -1.99 -18.28
CA GLU A 133 16.34 -0.68 -18.70
C GLU A 133 15.39 0.46 -18.30
N LEU A 134 14.09 0.25 -18.47
CA LEU A 134 13.06 1.21 -18.04
C LEU A 134 13.05 1.37 -16.51
N LYS A 135 13.14 0.27 -15.74
CA LYS A 135 13.21 0.33 -14.27
C LYS A 135 14.43 1.13 -13.80
N VAL A 136 15.61 0.88 -14.38
CA VAL A 136 16.85 1.61 -14.05
C VAL A 136 16.67 3.10 -14.35
N THR A 137 16.15 3.43 -15.54
CA THR A 137 15.91 4.83 -15.94
C THR A 137 14.95 5.53 -14.98
N MET A 138 13.85 4.87 -14.60
CA MET A 138 12.88 5.42 -13.64
C MET A 138 13.52 5.62 -12.26
N TRP A 139 14.30 4.66 -11.79
CA TRP A 139 14.99 4.75 -10.52
C TRP A 139 15.98 5.92 -10.48
N ASP A 140 16.83 6.06 -11.50
CA ASP A 140 17.80 7.15 -11.60
C ASP A 140 17.11 8.52 -11.63
N ASN A 141 16.03 8.66 -12.41
CA ASN A 141 15.23 9.87 -12.45
C ASN A 141 14.51 10.16 -11.12
N ALA A 142 14.02 9.13 -10.42
CA ALA A 142 13.43 9.28 -9.09
C ALA A 142 14.44 9.81 -8.08
N MET A 143 15.61 9.18 -8.00
CA MET A 143 16.67 9.59 -7.06
C MET A 143 17.20 10.97 -7.37
N LYS A 144 17.42 11.29 -8.65
CA LYS A 144 17.87 12.62 -9.08
C LYS A 144 16.88 13.73 -8.72
N ASN A 145 15.58 13.49 -8.89
CA ASN A 145 14.57 14.55 -8.75
C ASN A 145 13.98 14.62 -7.34
N TYR A 146 13.93 13.50 -6.61
CA TYR A 146 13.17 13.39 -5.35
C TYR A 146 13.90 12.63 -4.23
N GLY A 147 15.14 12.14 -4.44
CA GLY A 147 15.86 11.34 -3.46
C GLY A 147 15.92 12.01 -2.07
N ASP A 148 16.17 13.32 -2.00
CA ASP A 148 16.20 14.08 -0.75
C ASP A 148 14.81 14.23 -0.07
N SER A 149 13.73 13.91 -0.77
CA SER A 149 12.36 13.98 -0.25
C SER A 149 11.84 12.63 0.25
N LEU A 150 12.57 11.54 -0.03
CA LEU A 150 12.19 10.19 0.38
C LEU A 150 12.80 9.88 1.75
N HIS A 151 11.95 9.67 2.74
CA HIS A 151 12.38 9.38 4.11
C HIS A 151 11.77 8.07 4.58
N TYR A 152 12.52 7.34 5.41
CA TYR A 152 12.06 6.15 6.10
C TYR A 152 12.68 6.06 7.50
N SER A 153 12.10 5.27 8.37
CA SER A 153 12.64 5.00 9.71
C SER A 153 13.44 3.70 9.69
N SER A 154 14.77 3.82 9.75
CA SER A 154 15.69 2.67 9.79
C SER A 154 15.50 1.78 11.01
N ASP A 155 14.95 2.32 12.11
CA ASP A 155 14.64 1.57 13.34
C ASP A 155 13.56 0.51 13.14
N TYR A 156 12.76 0.63 12.08
CA TYR A 156 11.70 -0.32 11.76
C TYR A 156 12.07 -1.28 10.64
N GLY A 157 12.84 -0.86 9.66
CA GLY A 157 13.27 -1.67 8.55
C GLY A 157 13.61 -0.84 7.30
N ARG A 158 14.04 -1.51 6.25
CA ARG A 158 14.33 -0.89 4.96
C ARG A 158 13.03 -0.58 4.21
N PRO A 159 13.01 0.41 3.32
CA PRO A 159 11.82 0.68 2.51
C PRO A 159 11.59 -0.43 1.49
N ASN A 160 10.32 -0.72 1.24
CA ASN A 160 9.87 -1.50 0.10
C ASN A 160 9.69 -0.58 -1.11
N ILE A 161 10.10 -1.05 -2.29
CA ILE A 161 10.11 -0.24 -3.52
C ILE A 161 9.56 -1.06 -4.67
N ASP A 162 8.38 -0.68 -5.15
CA ASP A 162 7.73 -1.35 -6.26
C ASP A 162 7.28 -0.39 -7.37
N PHE A 163 7.29 -0.89 -8.60
CA PHE A 163 6.81 -0.19 -9.77
C PHE A 163 5.53 -0.86 -10.26
N VAL A 164 4.44 -0.14 -10.27
CA VAL A 164 3.12 -0.63 -10.67
C VAL A 164 2.60 0.18 -11.87
N ARG A 165 2.15 -0.50 -12.92
CA ARG A 165 1.48 0.17 -14.03
C ARG A 165 0.06 0.57 -13.62
N ILE A 166 -0.22 1.86 -13.67
CA ILE A 166 -1.51 2.43 -13.29
C ILE A 166 -2.47 2.47 -14.49
N ASP A 167 -1.95 2.86 -15.65
CA ASP A 167 -2.68 2.92 -16.91
C ASP A 167 -1.73 2.76 -18.10
N ALA A 168 -2.25 2.90 -19.34
CA ALA A 168 -1.45 2.76 -20.55
C ALA A 168 -0.26 3.74 -20.64
N ASN A 169 -0.31 4.88 -19.95
CA ASN A 169 0.64 5.98 -20.07
C ASN A 169 1.37 6.31 -18.74
N THR A 170 1.09 5.55 -17.67
CA THR A 170 1.61 5.87 -16.34
C THR A 170 2.10 4.62 -15.63
N ILE A 171 3.37 4.66 -15.23
CA ILE A 171 3.97 3.74 -14.28
C ILE A 171 4.21 4.50 -12.99
N ARG A 172 3.88 3.92 -11.86
CA ARG A 172 4.04 4.52 -10.54
C ARG A 172 5.05 3.72 -9.72
N LEU A 173 6.09 4.39 -9.27
CA LEU A 173 6.94 3.88 -8.21
C LEU A 173 6.26 4.18 -6.88
N TYR A 174 6.19 3.18 -6.03
CA TYR A 174 5.87 3.33 -4.62
C TYR A 174 7.13 3.17 -3.78
N PHE A 175 7.24 4.00 -2.76
CA PHE A 175 8.27 3.93 -1.72
C PHE A 175 7.53 3.84 -0.39
N LEU A 176 7.57 2.67 0.24
CA LEU A 176 6.82 2.33 1.44
C LEU A 176 7.77 2.06 2.60
N GLN A 177 7.37 2.43 3.81
CA GLN A 177 8.08 1.99 5.01
C GLN A 177 7.96 0.48 5.17
N GLY A 178 9.07 -0.24 5.10
CA GLY A 178 9.13 -1.65 5.48
C GLY A 178 9.22 -1.82 7.00
N VAL A 179 8.83 -2.99 7.51
CA VAL A 179 8.90 -3.34 8.93
C VAL A 179 9.44 -4.75 9.11
N GLU A 180 10.51 -4.85 9.89
CA GLU A 180 11.13 -6.11 10.32
C GLU A 180 10.63 -6.55 11.71
N ARG A 181 9.87 -5.69 12.41
CA ARG A 181 9.29 -5.97 13.74
C ARG A 181 7.94 -6.65 13.59
N PRO A 182 7.66 -7.73 14.33
CA PRO A 182 6.35 -8.39 14.29
C PRO A 182 5.24 -7.50 14.85
N ASN A 183 4.02 -7.78 14.46
CA ASN A 183 2.81 -7.16 14.98
C ASN A 183 2.72 -5.63 14.76
N ILE A 184 3.33 -5.10 13.70
CA ILE A 184 3.25 -3.69 13.33
C ILE A 184 2.71 -3.55 11.90
N VAL A 185 1.71 -2.69 11.72
CA VAL A 185 1.29 -2.17 10.41
C VAL A 185 1.90 -0.78 10.25
N PRO A 186 2.77 -0.56 9.25
CA PRO A 186 3.48 0.72 9.07
C PRO A 186 2.67 1.68 8.18
N PHE A 187 1.81 2.50 8.76
CA PHE A 187 1.20 3.60 8.01
C PHE A 187 2.14 4.81 7.97
N GLY A 188 2.17 5.50 6.82
CA GLY A 188 3.03 6.66 6.63
C GLY A 188 4.47 6.36 6.20
N ASN A 189 5.28 7.41 6.03
CA ASN A 189 6.56 7.35 5.31
C ASN A 189 6.40 6.73 3.94
N ASP A 190 5.37 7.14 3.23
CA ASP A 190 4.90 6.56 1.99
C ASP A 190 4.75 7.61 0.91
N TYR A 191 5.33 7.29 -0.24
CA TYR A 191 5.45 8.21 -1.37
C TYR A 191 5.12 7.50 -2.67
N SER A 192 4.75 8.27 -3.68
CA SER A 192 4.73 7.78 -5.05
C SER A 192 5.32 8.78 -6.04
N ILE A 193 5.90 8.24 -7.11
CA ILE A 193 6.42 9.00 -8.24
C ILE A 193 5.81 8.42 -9.50
N ASP A 194 5.11 9.26 -10.27
CA ASP A 194 4.55 8.88 -11.55
C ASP A 194 5.56 9.11 -12.68
N PHE A 195 5.63 8.17 -13.60
CA PHE A 195 6.48 8.23 -14.80
C PHE A 195 5.65 8.04 -16.05
N ASP A 196 6.14 8.58 -17.16
CA ASP A 196 5.71 8.19 -18.50
C ASP A 196 6.35 6.86 -18.94
N ASN A 197 5.98 6.38 -20.12
CA ASN A 197 6.51 5.12 -20.67
C ASN A 197 8.00 5.18 -21.07
N THR A 198 8.63 6.34 -21.00
CA THR A 198 10.07 6.53 -21.25
C THR A 198 10.88 6.71 -19.97
N GLY A 199 10.21 6.65 -18.81
CA GLY A 199 10.83 6.80 -17.49
C GLY A 199 11.03 8.23 -17.01
N ASN A 200 10.47 9.24 -17.69
CA ASN A 200 10.49 10.61 -17.21
C ASN A 200 9.47 10.82 -16.10
N THR A 201 9.85 11.56 -15.05
CA THR A 201 8.96 11.87 -13.92
C THR A 201 7.83 12.82 -14.33
N LYS A 202 6.61 12.53 -13.89
CA LYS A 202 5.40 13.34 -14.13
C LYS A 202 4.90 14.02 -12.88
N ALA A 203 4.88 13.30 -11.75
CA ALA A 203 4.36 13.79 -10.49
C ALA A 203 5.06 13.10 -9.30
N PHE A 204 5.12 13.81 -8.18
CA PHE A 204 5.53 13.31 -6.88
C PHE A 204 4.40 13.49 -5.89
N ARG A 205 4.16 12.49 -5.04
CA ARG A 205 3.17 12.57 -3.99
C ARG A 205 3.71 11.98 -2.69
N ARG A 206 3.49 12.68 -1.59
CA ARG A 206 3.62 12.17 -0.23
C ARG A 206 2.21 11.94 0.31
N TYR A 207 1.90 10.74 0.78
CA TYR A 207 0.55 10.38 1.26
C TYR A 207 0.33 10.80 2.71
N HIS A 208 1.29 10.53 3.60
CA HIS A 208 1.20 10.89 5.01
C HIS A 208 2.30 11.86 5.42
N ARG A 209 1.99 12.74 6.39
CA ARG A 209 2.97 13.70 6.94
C ARG A 209 3.88 13.08 8.00
N SER A 210 3.46 11.99 8.64
CA SER A 210 4.18 11.31 9.71
C SER A 210 4.13 9.80 9.54
N PHE A 211 5.06 9.14 10.17
CA PHE A 211 5.05 7.68 10.31
C PHE A 211 4.14 7.29 11.49
N LEU A 212 3.28 6.30 11.29
CA LEU A 212 2.29 5.80 12.23
C LEU A 212 2.42 4.27 12.34
N PRO A 213 3.40 3.76 13.11
CA PRO A 213 3.52 2.33 13.37
C PRO A 213 2.40 1.89 14.31
N MET A 214 1.46 1.09 13.81
CA MET A 214 0.31 0.65 14.59
C MET A 214 0.45 -0.82 14.97
N SER A 215 0.32 -1.10 16.28
CA SER A 215 0.38 -2.47 16.79
C SER A 215 -0.88 -3.27 16.43
N THR A 216 -0.69 -4.53 16.04
CA THR A 216 -1.78 -5.49 15.80
C THR A 216 -2.14 -6.27 17.08
N VAL A 217 -1.46 -5.99 18.18
CA VAL A 217 -1.74 -6.51 19.52
C VAL A 217 -1.82 -5.37 20.53
N ASP A 218 -2.62 -5.55 21.57
CA ASP A 218 -2.73 -4.61 22.68
C ASP A 218 -1.55 -4.77 23.70
N GLU A 219 -1.61 -4.03 24.77
CA GLU A 219 -0.61 -4.07 25.85
C GLU A 219 -0.51 -5.43 26.59
N ASN A 220 -1.55 -6.27 26.49
CA ASN A 220 -1.58 -7.62 27.05
C ASN A 220 -1.14 -8.69 26.03
N GLY A 221 -0.81 -8.29 24.79
CA GLY A 221 -0.47 -9.18 23.69
C GLY A 221 -1.70 -9.81 23.00
N GLU A 222 -2.92 -9.34 23.30
CA GLU A 222 -4.13 -9.80 22.64
C GLU A 222 -4.32 -9.11 21.30
N LYS A 223 -4.81 -9.86 20.29
CA LYS A 223 -5.03 -9.32 18.94
C LYS A 223 -6.10 -8.24 18.94
N VAL A 224 -5.79 -7.08 18.34
CA VAL A 224 -6.78 -6.02 18.15
C VAL A 224 -7.72 -6.39 17.00
N ALA A 225 -8.99 -5.96 17.11
CA ALA A 225 -10.02 -6.28 16.12
C ALA A 225 -9.91 -5.47 14.82
N ALA A 226 -9.35 -4.25 14.91
CA ALA A 226 -9.20 -3.34 13.78
C ALA A 226 -8.19 -2.23 14.11
N LEU A 227 -7.66 -1.58 13.07
CA LEU A 227 -6.83 -0.40 13.17
C LEU A 227 -7.61 0.86 12.79
N TYR A 228 -7.17 1.99 13.32
CA TYR A 228 -7.80 3.28 13.08
C TYR A 228 -6.76 4.41 13.02
N HIS A 229 -6.83 5.23 11.98
CA HIS A 229 -6.04 6.47 11.89
C HIS A 229 -6.86 7.58 11.20
N SER A 230 -6.28 8.79 11.10
CA SER A 230 -6.97 9.93 10.52
C SER A 230 -6.20 10.52 9.34
N HIS A 231 -6.94 10.94 8.33
CA HIS A 231 -6.40 11.68 7.19
C HIS A 231 -6.72 13.16 7.27
N LEU A 232 -5.75 13.98 6.94
CA LEU A 232 -5.86 15.43 6.90
C LEU A 232 -6.69 15.89 5.69
N ARG A 233 -7.00 17.19 5.65
CA ARG A 233 -7.87 17.75 4.60
C ARG A 233 -7.29 17.69 3.20
N ASP A 234 -5.99 17.68 3.07
CA ASP A 234 -5.25 17.59 1.80
C ASP A 234 -5.18 16.15 1.23
N ASN A 235 -5.47 15.15 2.05
CA ASN A 235 -5.56 13.74 1.64
C ASN A 235 -6.85 13.11 2.17
N PRO A 236 -8.02 13.36 1.51
CA PRO A 236 -9.33 13.06 2.09
C PRO A 236 -9.71 11.58 2.10
N TYR A 237 -9.06 10.75 1.28
CA TYR A 237 -9.39 9.33 1.13
C TYR A 237 -8.37 8.43 1.81
N ILE A 238 -8.76 7.19 2.11
CA ILE A 238 -7.80 6.09 2.31
C ILE A 238 -6.86 6.04 1.10
N THR A 239 -5.62 5.64 1.29
CA THR A 239 -4.63 5.62 0.19
C THR A 239 -4.36 4.20 -0.31
N PRO A 240 -3.82 4.03 -1.54
CA PRO A 240 -3.34 2.73 -1.99
C PRO A 240 -2.28 2.13 -1.06
N THR A 241 -1.46 2.98 -0.44
CA THR A 241 -0.41 2.57 0.50
C THR A 241 -0.97 2.07 1.83
N ASP A 242 -2.06 2.68 2.35
CA ASP A 242 -2.77 2.17 3.53
C ASP A 242 -3.31 0.76 3.27
N ILE A 243 -3.94 0.57 2.11
CA ILE A 243 -4.52 -0.71 1.74
C ILE A 243 -3.44 -1.77 1.59
N CYS A 244 -2.36 -1.46 0.88
CA CYS A 244 -1.22 -2.35 0.70
C CYS A 244 -0.63 -2.77 2.06
N ASN A 245 -0.25 -1.80 2.88
CA ASN A 245 0.36 -2.06 4.19
C ASN A 245 -0.60 -2.80 5.12
N PHE A 246 -1.88 -2.45 5.12
CA PHE A 246 -2.86 -3.20 5.89
C PHE A 246 -2.93 -4.66 5.42
N LEU A 247 -3.03 -4.94 4.13
CA LEU A 247 -3.09 -6.29 3.59
C LEU A 247 -1.84 -7.13 3.88
N LEU A 248 -0.65 -6.53 3.85
CA LEU A 248 0.62 -7.21 4.12
C LEU A 248 0.78 -7.59 5.61
N TYR A 249 0.41 -6.69 6.52
CA TYR A 249 0.77 -6.78 7.93
C TYR A 249 -0.42 -7.02 8.88
N ARG A 250 -1.67 -7.05 8.39
CA ARG A 250 -2.89 -7.13 9.21
C ARG A 250 -3.05 -8.39 10.07
N GLY A 251 -2.30 -9.46 9.78
CA GLY A 251 -2.57 -10.77 10.36
C GLY A 251 -4.00 -11.25 10.03
N GLU A 252 -4.82 -11.51 11.06
CA GLU A 252 -6.21 -11.97 10.91
C GLU A 252 -7.25 -10.82 10.86
N MET A 253 -6.84 -9.57 11.02
CA MET A 253 -7.77 -8.44 10.96
C MET A 253 -8.38 -8.31 9.56
N GLU A 254 -9.69 -8.07 9.52
CA GLU A 254 -10.42 -7.91 8.24
C GLU A 254 -10.69 -6.44 7.90
N THR A 255 -10.59 -5.53 8.89
CA THR A 255 -11.09 -4.14 8.71
C THR A 255 -10.11 -3.12 9.27
N THR A 256 -9.94 -2.02 8.53
CA THR A 256 -9.29 -0.79 9.02
C THR A 256 -10.18 0.42 8.76
N TYR A 257 -10.03 1.44 9.61
CA TYR A 257 -10.84 2.66 9.61
C TYR A 257 -9.97 3.88 9.40
N VAL A 258 -10.40 4.77 8.49
CA VAL A 258 -9.77 6.08 8.27
C VAL A 258 -10.78 7.18 8.56
N LEU A 259 -10.50 8.03 9.54
CA LEU A 259 -11.27 9.26 9.74
C LEU A 259 -10.84 10.30 8.70
N SER A 260 -11.72 10.66 7.80
CA SER A 260 -11.50 11.74 6.84
C SER A 260 -11.96 13.08 7.41
N LEU A 261 -11.00 13.95 7.73
CA LEU A 261 -11.32 15.31 8.20
C LEU A 261 -11.90 16.20 7.11
N ALA A 262 -11.62 15.91 5.84
CA ALA A 262 -12.16 16.67 4.71
C ALA A 262 -13.60 16.28 4.37
N LEU A 263 -13.90 14.96 4.41
CA LEU A 263 -15.24 14.44 4.10
C LEU A 263 -16.17 14.44 5.31
N ASP A 264 -15.63 14.67 6.51
CA ASP A 264 -16.36 14.66 7.78
C ASP A 264 -17.07 13.32 8.04
N GLY A 265 -16.29 12.25 8.02
CA GLY A 265 -16.81 10.89 8.20
C GLY A 265 -15.70 9.84 8.19
N TYR A 266 -16.11 8.59 8.12
CA TYR A 266 -15.24 7.43 8.19
C TYR A 266 -15.22 6.68 6.88
N ILE A 267 -14.04 6.30 6.44
CA ILE A 267 -13.83 5.33 5.38
C ILE A 267 -13.51 4.00 6.05
N ILE A 268 -14.27 2.98 5.74
CA ILE A 268 -14.13 1.64 6.29
C ILE A 268 -13.68 0.74 5.16
N TYR A 269 -12.46 0.22 5.25
CA TYR A 269 -11.93 -0.75 4.30
C TYR A 269 -12.06 -2.16 4.85
N ASN A 270 -12.58 -3.09 4.03
CA ASN A 270 -12.67 -4.51 4.33
C ASN A 270 -11.78 -5.31 3.37
N ALA A 271 -10.82 -6.04 3.94
CA ALA A 271 -9.82 -6.82 3.21
C ALA A 271 -10.42 -7.99 2.42
N LYS A 272 -11.42 -8.69 2.99
CA LYS A 272 -12.02 -9.89 2.37
C LYS A 272 -12.67 -9.60 1.02
N GLY A 273 -13.29 -8.43 0.89
CA GLY A 273 -13.95 -8.02 -0.35
C GLY A 273 -13.14 -7.03 -1.18
N ASN A 274 -11.97 -6.60 -0.70
CA ASN A 274 -11.21 -5.47 -1.26
C ASN A 274 -12.10 -4.27 -1.55
N LYS A 275 -12.86 -3.82 -0.53
CA LYS A 275 -13.85 -2.76 -0.68
C LYS A 275 -13.74 -1.73 0.42
N ALA A 276 -13.91 -0.47 0.05
CA ALA A 276 -14.06 0.63 0.99
C ALA A 276 -15.43 1.27 0.83
N VAL A 277 -16.00 1.71 1.96
CA VAL A 277 -17.26 2.48 2.01
C VAL A 277 -17.05 3.73 2.85
N PHE A 278 -17.72 4.79 2.49
CA PHE A 278 -17.73 6.03 3.26
C PHE A 278 -19.04 6.17 4.04
N LEU A 279 -18.94 6.43 5.36
CA LEU A 279 -20.05 6.74 6.24
C LEU A 279 -19.86 8.13 6.86
N THR A 280 -20.88 8.99 6.77
CA THR A 280 -20.86 10.28 7.46
C THR A 280 -20.92 10.10 8.98
N ARG A 281 -20.44 11.09 9.74
CA ARG A 281 -20.54 11.05 11.21
C ARG A 281 -21.99 10.88 11.68
N GLU A 282 -22.94 11.56 11.03
CA GLU A 282 -24.36 11.45 11.35
C GLU A 282 -24.89 9.99 11.26
N VAL A 283 -24.46 9.24 10.23
CA VAL A 283 -24.83 7.83 10.08
C VAL A 283 -24.23 6.98 11.20
N ILE A 284 -22.98 7.20 11.56
CA ILE A 284 -22.31 6.48 12.65
C ILE A 284 -22.99 6.77 13.99
N GLU A 285 -23.30 8.04 14.26
CA GLU A 285 -24.02 8.46 15.49
C GLU A 285 -25.41 7.81 15.58
N LYS A 286 -26.15 7.73 14.48
CA LYS A 286 -27.43 7.01 14.43
C LYS A 286 -27.27 5.52 14.71
N ILE A 287 -26.26 4.87 14.17
CA ILE A 287 -25.99 3.45 14.45
C ILE A 287 -25.66 3.21 15.93
N ASN A 288 -24.89 4.12 16.54
CA ASN A 288 -24.49 3.99 17.95
C ASN A 288 -25.58 4.45 18.92
N GLY A 289 -26.45 5.38 18.53
CA GLY A 289 -27.54 5.93 19.37
C GLY A 289 -28.81 5.08 19.42
N ASN A 290 -28.94 4.08 18.55
CA ASN A 290 -30.05 3.13 18.52
C ASN A 290 -29.78 1.87 19.37
N LYS A 291 -28.87 1.95 20.36
CA LYS A 291 -28.61 0.88 21.33
C LYS A 291 -29.17 1.16 22.69
#